data_6cdfa043be02849c60f7eeedaca95b3d
#
_entry.id   6cdfa043be02849c60f7eeedaca95b3d
#
_cell.length_a   1.000
_cell.length_b   1.000
_cell.length_c   1.000
_cell.angle_alpha   90.00
_cell.angle_beta   90.00
_cell.angle_gamma   90.00
#
_symmetry.space_group_name_H-M   'P 1'
#
loop_
_entity.id
_entity.type
_entity.pdbx_description
1 polymer ?
#
loop_
_entity_poly.entity_id
_entity_poly.type
_entity_poly.pdbx_seq_one_letter_code
_entity_poly.pdbx_strand_id
1 'polypeptide(L)'
;MIEVYKQGIMLGVTVSEFESIFEHHLQSTLIQVKFHQLNNEIYFTTPKNLVRAKYIDSLLLNPQIENYSTLYSNDANSKIDILSNNLKLAQGWEFSKGQKEAINSMLSSSNKYIAVEGIAGSGKTTMLEQAKLLYESQGVNVIGMAFTGKAAEAMEL
;
A
#
# COMPACT_ATOMS: atom_id res chain seq x y z
N MET A 1 -6.96 8.32 -20.10
CA MET A 1 -7.25 8.93 -21.41
C MET A 1 -8.60 9.66 -21.43
N ILE A 2 -9.71 9.02 -21.15
CA ILE A 2 -11.06 9.65 -21.19
C ILE A 2 -11.16 10.92 -20.33
N GLU A 3 -10.57 10.96 -19.14
CA GLU A 3 -10.59 12.12 -18.25
C GLU A 3 -9.78 13.31 -18.79
N VAL A 4 -8.66 13.02 -19.44
CA VAL A 4 -7.79 14.04 -20.06
C VAL A 4 -8.49 14.64 -21.30
N TYR A 5 -9.20 13.83 -22.07
CA TYR A 5 -10.05 14.29 -23.17
C TYR A 5 -11.16 15.23 -22.69
N LYS A 6 -11.85 14.88 -21.59
CA LYS A 6 -12.90 15.74 -21.00
C LYS A 6 -12.35 17.09 -20.60
N GLN A 7 -11.19 17.15 -19.96
CA GLN A 7 -10.55 18.41 -19.59
C GLN A 7 -10.10 19.22 -20.80
N GLY A 8 -9.57 18.58 -21.85
CA GLY A 8 -9.19 19.24 -23.10
C GLY A 8 -10.39 19.87 -23.80
N ILE A 9 -11.52 19.18 -23.87
CA ILE A 9 -12.78 19.70 -24.45
C ILE A 9 -13.29 20.89 -23.66
N MET A 10 -13.20 20.89 -22.32
CA MET A 10 -13.59 22.03 -21.48
C MET A 10 -12.71 23.26 -21.71
N LEU A 11 -11.48 23.09 -22.19
CA LEU A 11 -10.54 24.15 -22.54
C LEU A 11 -10.63 24.59 -24.00
N GLY A 12 -11.60 24.05 -24.78
CA GLY A 12 -11.83 24.39 -26.18
C GLY A 12 -10.86 23.73 -27.17
N VAL A 13 -10.12 22.71 -26.74
CA VAL A 13 -9.21 21.92 -27.60
C VAL A 13 -10.02 20.84 -28.33
N THR A 14 -9.89 20.76 -29.65
CA THR A 14 -10.54 19.71 -30.45
C THR A 14 -9.84 18.35 -30.25
N VAL A 15 -10.55 17.26 -30.50
CA VAL A 15 -9.98 15.90 -30.37
C VAL A 15 -8.75 15.74 -31.27
N SER A 16 -8.78 16.24 -32.50
CA SER A 16 -7.66 16.15 -33.43
C SER A 16 -6.44 16.95 -33.00
N GLU A 17 -6.63 18.14 -32.43
CA GLU A 17 -5.54 18.93 -31.84
C GLU A 17 -4.94 18.23 -30.63
N PHE A 18 -5.79 17.64 -29.79
CA PHE A 18 -5.32 16.86 -28.64
C PHE A 18 -4.50 15.66 -29.07
N GLU A 19 -4.98 14.87 -30.06
CA GLU A 19 -4.26 13.72 -30.60
C GLU A 19 -2.91 14.11 -31.18
N SER A 20 -2.86 15.20 -31.96
CA SER A 20 -1.60 15.70 -32.51
C SER A 20 -0.60 16.15 -31.42
N ILE A 21 -1.06 16.87 -30.40
CA ILE A 21 -0.23 17.29 -29.28
C ILE A 21 0.24 16.07 -28.48
N PHE A 22 -0.65 15.10 -28.24
CA PHE A 22 -0.35 13.90 -27.50
C PHE A 22 0.68 13.02 -28.22
N GLU A 23 0.52 12.79 -29.52
CA GLU A 23 1.50 12.05 -30.33
C GLU A 23 2.85 12.75 -30.39
N HIS A 24 2.86 14.07 -30.59
CA HIS A 24 4.10 14.84 -30.55
C HIS A 24 4.81 14.74 -29.18
N HIS A 25 4.05 14.78 -28.11
CA HIS A 25 4.58 14.63 -26.74
C HIS A 25 5.07 13.20 -26.46
N LEU A 26 4.40 12.19 -26.98
CA LEU A 26 4.86 10.80 -26.94
C LEU A 26 6.20 10.60 -27.64
N GLN A 27 6.39 11.27 -28.77
CA GLN A 27 7.63 11.19 -29.56
C GLN A 27 8.77 12.05 -28.98
N SER A 28 8.46 13.18 -28.38
CA SER A 28 9.44 14.13 -27.84
C SER A 28 9.88 13.84 -26.41
N THR A 29 9.00 13.23 -25.61
CA THR A 29 9.30 12.83 -24.25
C THR A 29 9.60 11.32 -24.28
N LEU A 30 10.74 10.87 -23.75
CA LEU A 30 11.10 9.45 -23.67
C LEU A 30 10.13 8.71 -22.73
N ILE A 31 8.87 8.57 -23.17
CA ILE A 31 7.85 7.82 -22.47
C ILE A 31 8.00 6.36 -22.86
N GLN A 32 8.34 5.51 -21.93
CA GLN A 32 8.39 4.08 -22.16
C GLN A 32 6.99 3.50 -22.04
N VAL A 33 6.59 2.73 -23.04
CA VAL A 33 5.34 1.97 -23.06
C VAL A 33 5.63 0.57 -22.57
N LYS A 34 4.97 0.14 -21.51
CA LYS A 34 5.00 -1.26 -21.06
C LYS A 34 3.69 -1.93 -21.43
N PHE A 35 3.79 -3.07 -22.13
CA PHE A 35 2.66 -3.97 -22.31
C PHE A 35 2.54 -4.87 -21.10
N HIS A 36 1.39 -4.89 -20.44
CA HIS A 36 1.11 -5.87 -19.40
C HIS A 36 0.52 -7.12 -20.08
N GLN A 37 1.22 -8.26 -19.97
CA GLN A 37 0.85 -9.49 -20.71
C GLN A 37 -0.53 -10.06 -20.32
N LEU A 38 -1.08 -9.69 -19.15
CA LEU A 38 -2.35 -10.24 -18.65
C LEU A 38 -3.59 -9.56 -19.24
N ASN A 39 -3.53 -8.28 -19.62
CA ASN A 39 -4.73 -7.51 -19.98
C ASN A 39 -4.66 -6.85 -21.36
N ASN A 40 -3.60 -7.03 -22.14
CA ASN A 40 -3.35 -6.28 -23.40
C ASN A 40 -3.44 -4.74 -23.23
N GLU A 41 -3.28 -4.23 -22.02
CA GLU A 41 -3.33 -2.81 -21.73
C GLU A 41 -1.95 -2.17 -21.91
N ILE A 42 -1.94 -0.97 -22.50
CA ILE A 42 -0.72 -0.19 -22.71
C ILE A 42 -0.58 0.79 -21.54
N TYR A 43 0.50 0.66 -20.80
CA TYR A 43 0.84 1.58 -19.71
C TYR A 43 1.93 2.55 -20.15
N PHE A 44 1.70 3.83 -19.91
CA PHE A 44 2.65 4.90 -20.18
C PHE A 44 3.31 5.35 -18.89
N THR A 45 4.63 5.55 -18.94
CA THR A 45 5.37 6.09 -17.80
C THR A 45 6.50 7.00 -18.27
N THR A 46 6.93 7.91 -17.42
CA THR A 46 8.09 8.77 -17.70
C THR A 46 9.40 8.10 -17.27
N PRO A 47 10.55 8.45 -17.88
CA PRO A 47 11.85 7.97 -17.44
C PRO A 47 12.10 8.22 -15.95
N LYS A 48 11.64 9.36 -15.42
CA LYS A 48 11.75 9.70 -14.00
C LYS A 48 11.00 8.71 -13.11
N ASN A 49 9.80 8.28 -13.49
CA ASN A 49 9.04 7.30 -12.74
C ASN A 49 9.67 5.90 -12.82
N LEU A 50 10.27 5.54 -13.96
CA LEU A 50 11.01 4.28 -14.07
C LEU A 50 12.23 4.24 -13.17
N VAL A 51 12.98 5.34 -13.07
CA VAL A 51 14.13 5.42 -12.14
C VAL A 51 13.65 5.27 -10.71
N ARG A 52 12.52 5.93 -10.34
CA ARG A 52 11.92 5.78 -9.00
C ARG A 52 11.47 4.35 -8.72
N ALA A 53 10.80 3.71 -9.68
CA ALA A 53 10.36 2.32 -9.53
C ALA A 53 11.57 1.38 -9.32
N LYS A 54 12.62 1.49 -10.16
CA LYS A 54 13.86 0.72 -9.99
C LYS A 54 14.54 0.96 -8.65
N TYR A 55 14.54 2.20 -8.17
CA TYR A 55 15.07 2.53 -6.86
C TYR A 55 14.29 1.85 -5.73
N ILE A 56 12.95 1.88 -5.79
CA ILE A 56 12.09 1.17 -4.84
C ILE A 56 12.36 -0.34 -4.89
N ASP A 57 12.40 -0.92 -6.09
CA ASP A 57 12.74 -2.34 -6.27
C ASP A 57 14.10 -2.68 -5.64
N SER A 58 15.11 -1.82 -5.83
CA SER A 58 16.44 -2.03 -5.23
C SER A 58 16.42 -1.99 -3.70
N LEU A 59 15.56 -1.17 -3.10
CA LEU A 59 15.38 -1.13 -1.64
C LEU A 59 14.68 -2.39 -1.12
N LEU A 60 13.70 -2.90 -1.86
CA LEU A 60 12.94 -4.09 -1.48
C LEU A 60 13.76 -5.38 -1.66
N LEU A 61 14.62 -5.41 -2.70
CA LEU A 61 15.44 -6.58 -3.04
C LEU A 61 16.77 -6.62 -2.29
N ASN A 62 17.16 -5.53 -1.60
CA ASN A 62 18.39 -5.51 -0.83
C ASN A 62 18.11 -6.04 0.59
N PRO A 63 18.40 -7.32 0.89
CA PRO A 63 18.21 -7.88 2.21
C PRO A 63 19.31 -7.34 3.13
N GLN A 64 19.16 -6.15 3.65
CA GLN A 64 19.84 -5.78 4.88
C GLN A 64 19.27 -6.72 5.93
N ILE A 65 20.05 -7.74 6.28
CA ILE A 65 19.66 -8.82 7.20
C ILE A 65 19.67 -8.29 8.63
N GLU A 66 18.79 -7.34 8.92
CA GLU A 66 18.37 -7.06 10.26
C GLU A 66 17.07 -7.82 10.49
N ASN A 67 17.04 -8.65 11.51
CA ASN A 67 15.81 -9.36 11.86
C ASN A 67 14.85 -8.36 12.52
N TYR A 68 13.82 -7.97 11.80
CA TYR A 68 12.80 -7.04 12.28
C TYR A 68 11.64 -7.74 12.99
N SER A 69 11.61 -9.07 13.08
CA SER A 69 10.55 -9.77 13.77
C SER A 69 10.57 -9.45 15.27
N THR A 70 9.42 -9.17 15.84
CA THR A 70 9.25 -8.94 17.28
C THR A 70 8.86 -10.21 18.02
N LEU A 71 8.29 -11.18 17.32
CA LEU A 71 7.81 -12.44 17.90
C LEU A 71 8.06 -13.60 16.95
N TYR A 72 8.19 -14.81 17.50
CA TYR A 72 8.04 -16.04 16.72
C TYR A 72 6.58 -16.22 16.29
N SER A 73 6.36 -16.81 15.11
CA SER A 73 5.02 -16.95 14.51
C SER A 73 3.99 -17.61 15.43
N ASN A 74 4.38 -18.61 16.22
CA ASN A 74 3.48 -19.28 17.16
C ASN A 74 3.05 -18.37 18.30
N ASP A 75 3.98 -17.57 18.85
CA ASP A 75 3.69 -16.61 19.91
C ASP A 75 2.81 -15.47 19.38
N ALA A 76 3.05 -15.03 18.14
CA ALA A 76 2.24 -14.04 17.46
C ALA A 76 0.79 -14.53 17.30
N ASN A 77 0.58 -15.75 16.81
CA ASN A 77 -0.76 -16.35 16.66
C ASN A 77 -1.50 -16.41 17.98
N SER A 78 -0.85 -16.87 19.04
CA SER A 78 -1.47 -16.97 20.38
C SER A 78 -1.92 -15.60 20.89
N LYS A 79 -1.11 -14.56 20.73
CA LYS A 79 -1.46 -13.18 21.12
C LYS A 79 -2.58 -12.60 20.26
N ILE A 80 -2.58 -12.87 18.96
CA ILE A 80 -3.64 -12.43 18.04
C ILE A 80 -4.97 -13.09 18.39
N ASP A 81 -4.97 -14.37 18.72
CA ASP A 81 -6.18 -15.09 19.09
C ASP A 81 -6.75 -14.61 20.43
N ILE A 82 -5.91 -14.34 21.41
CA ILE A 82 -6.33 -13.72 22.70
C ILE A 82 -6.97 -12.35 22.42
N LEU A 83 -6.29 -11.50 21.64
CA LEU A 83 -6.81 -10.17 21.30
C LEU A 83 -8.13 -10.25 20.55
N SER A 84 -8.23 -11.15 19.56
CA SER A 84 -9.45 -11.36 18.77
C SER A 84 -10.63 -11.82 19.64
N ASN A 85 -10.38 -12.71 20.61
CA ASN A 85 -11.39 -13.16 21.56
C ASN A 85 -11.83 -12.02 22.51
N ASN A 86 -10.89 -11.20 22.98
CA ASN A 86 -11.20 -10.05 23.81
C ASN A 86 -12.07 -9.04 23.06
N LEU A 87 -11.77 -8.75 21.81
CA LEU A 87 -12.59 -7.88 20.94
C LEU A 87 -14.00 -8.45 20.72
N LYS A 88 -14.11 -9.76 20.52
CA LYS A 88 -15.39 -10.44 20.40
C LYS A 88 -16.25 -10.28 21.65
N LEU A 89 -15.64 -10.43 22.83
CA LEU A 89 -16.36 -10.30 24.12
C LEU A 89 -16.72 -8.85 24.43
N ALA A 90 -15.82 -7.90 24.15
CA ALA A 90 -16.01 -6.49 24.52
C ALA A 90 -16.83 -5.69 23.50
N GLN A 91 -16.68 -5.99 22.21
CA GLN A 91 -17.23 -5.17 21.10
C GLN A 91 -18.09 -5.96 20.12
N GLY A 92 -18.23 -7.27 20.28
CA GLY A 92 -19.07 -8.13 19.46
C GLY A 92 -18.52 -8.47 18.08
N TRP A 93 -17.23 -8.20 17.79
CA TRP A 93 -16.60 -8.54 16.53
C TRP A 93 -15.21 -9.18 16.75
N GLU A 94 -14.76 -9.94 15.77
CA GLU A 94 -13.45 -10.61 15.78
C GLU A 94 -12.72 -10.42 14.46
N PHE A 95 -11.40 -10.62 14.46
CA PHE A 95 -10.62 -10.56 13.24
C PHE A 95 -11.02 -11.65 12.25
N SER A 96 -11.14 -11.27 10.99
CA SER A 96 -11.19 -12.22 9.89
C SER A 96 -9.85 -12.98 9.76
N LYS A 97 -9.90 -14.12 9.08
CA LYS A 97 -8.68 -14.91 8.81
C LYS A 97 -7.58 -14.07 8.15
N GLY A 98 -7.92 -13.27 7.13
CA GLY A 98 -6.96 -12.41 6.43
C GLY A 98 -6.36 -11.32 7.32
N GLN A 99 -7.13 -10.75 8.24
CA GLN A 99 -6.62 -9.78 9.21
C GLN A 99 -5.64 -10.44 10.19
N LYS A 100 -5.95 -11.63 10.70
CA LYS A 100 -5.04 -12.40 11.57
C LYS A 100 -3.73 -12.73 10.85
N GLU A 101 -3.80 -13.19 9.60
CA GLU A 101 -2.63 -13.48 8.76
C GLU A 101 -1.78 -12.23 8.52
N ALA A 102 -2.40 -11.08 8.25
CA ALA A 102 -1.69 -9.83 8.07
C ALA A 102 -0.98 -9.37 9.36
N ILE A 103 -1.66 -9.42 10.52
CA ILE A 103 -1.05 -9.08 11.82
C ILE A 103 0.10 -10.05 12.13
N ASN A 104 -0.10 -11.35 11.91
CA ASN A 104 0.96 -12.34 12.12
C ASN A 104 2.19 -12.05 11.25
N SER A 105 1.97 -11.76 9.96
CA SER A 105 3.06 -11.39 9.05
C SER A 105 3.82 -10.15 9.53
N MET A 106 3.12 -9.14 10.06
CA MET A 106 3.77 -7.95 10.63
C MET A 106 4.62 -8.29 11.85
N LEU A 107 4.13 -9.10 12.78
CA LEU A 107 4.81 -9.39 14.04
C LEU A 107 5.96 -10.40 13.89
N SER A 108 5.86 -11.35 12.96
CA SER A 108 6.79 -12.48 12.85
C SER A 108 7.73 -12.42 11.64
N SER A 109 7.48 -11.52 10.68
CA SER A 109 8.34 -11.39 9.51
C SER A 109 9.68 -10.76 9.86
N SER A 110 10.76 -11.30 9.30
CA SER A 110 12.08 -10.68 9.33
C SER A 110 12.27 -9.60 8.26
N ASN A 111 11.28 -9.38 7.40
CA ASN A 111 11.36 -8.39 6.34
C ASN A 111 11.25 -6.96 6.89
N LYS A 112 12.10 -6.07 6.39
CA LYS A 112 12.08 -4.64 6.73
C LYS A 112 10.79 -3.95 6.25
N TYR A 113 10.24 -4.39 5.12
CA TYR A 113 9.07 -3.81 4.49
C TYR A 113 7.98 -4.86 4.35
N ILE A 114 6.80 -4.53 4.80
CA ILE A 114 5.61 -5.38 4.69
C ILE A 114 4.51 -4.55 4.05
N ALA A 115 3.96 -5.02 2.94
CA ALA A 115 2.82 -4.39 2.28
C ALA A 115 1.54 -5.15 2.64
N VAL A 116 0.52 -4.42 3.10
CA VAL A 116 -0.80 -4.98 3.38
C VAL A 116 -1.81 -4.35 2.43
N GLU A 117 -2.37 -5.17 1.55
CA GLU A 117 -3.40 -4.75 0.61
C GLU A 117 -4.77 -5.24 1.05
N GLY A 118 -5.79 -4.45 0.78
CA GLY A 118 -7.18 -4.82 1.05
C GLY A 118 -8.15 -3.80 0.47
N ILE A 119 -9.35 -4.25 0.11
CA ILE A 119 -10.42 -3.42 -0.43
C ILE A 119 -10.85 -2.32 0.54
N ALA A 120 -11.50 -1.27 0.03
CA ALA A 120 -12.08 -0.23 0.88
C ALA A 120 -13.10 -0.85 1.87
N GLY A 121 -13.07 -0.41 3.12
CA GLY A 121 -13.96 -0.93 4.17
C GLY A 121 -13.58 -2.29 4.75
N SER A 122 -12.44 -2.88 4.37
CA SER A 122 -11.99 -4.18 4.92
C SER A 122 -11.46 -4.13 6.36
N GLY A 123 -11.56 -2.99 7.04
CA GLY A 123 -11.12 -2.81 8.42
C GLY A 123 -9.59 -2.73 8.58
N LYS A 124 -8.85 -2.28 7.55
CA LYS A 124 -7.39 -2.14 7.63
C LYS A 124 -6.93 -1.22 8.76
N THR A 125 -7.56 -0.07 8.91
CA THR A 125 -7.21 0.90 9.97
C THR A 125 -7.41 0.28 11.34
N THR A 126 -8.58 -0.29 11.59
CA THR A 126 -8.87 -0.97 12.86
C THR A 126 -7.90 -2.13 13.14
N MET A 127 -7.54 -2.90 12.10
CA MET A 127 -6.54 -3.95 12.24
C MET A 127 -5.16 -3.38 12.60
N LEU A 128 -4.74 -2.25 11.98
CA LEU A 128 -3.46 -1.60 12.28
C LEU A 128 -3.42 -1.02 13.70
N GLU A 129 -4.52 -0.43 14.18
CA GLU A 129 -4.66 0.02 15.58
C GLU A 129 -4.41 -1.13 16.56
N GLN A 130 -5.00 -2.27 16.31
CA GLN A 130 -4.84 -3.44 17.16
C GLN A 130 -3.44 -4.07 17.03
N ALA A 131 -2.84 -4.05 15.83
CA ALA A 131 -1.45 -4.46 15.64
C ALA A 131 -0.48 -3.54 16.40
N LYS A 132 -0.75 -2.22 16.42
CA LYS A 132 0.01 -1.25 17.22
C LYS A 132 0.04 -1.64 18.69
N LEU A 133 -1.10 -1.98 19.28
CA LEU A 133 -1.17 -2.41 20.69
C LEU A 133 -0.30 -3.64 20.95
N LEU A 134 -0.27 -4.60 20.02
CA LEU A 134 0.60 -5.78 20.15
C LEU A 134 2.08 -5.41 20.07
N TYR A 135 2.48 -4.51 19.20
CA TYR A 135 3.86 -4.01 19.12
C TYR A 135 4.26 -3.26 20.39
N GLU A 136 3.43 -2.36 20.86
CA GLU A 136 3.68 -1.58 22.08
C GLU A 136 3.78 -2.48 23.30
N SER A 137 3.00 -3.57 23.35
CA SER A 137 3.13 -4.59 24.42
C SER A 137 4.48 -5.31 24.43
N GLN A 138 5.24 -5.22 23.31
CA GLN A 138 6.61 -5.73 23.20
C GLN A 138 7.69 -4.64 23.40
N GLY A 139 7.29 -3.44 23.79
CA GLY A 139 8.19 -2.30 23.96
C GLY A 139 8.62 -1.64 22.65
N VAL A 140 7.92 -1.93 21.54
CA VAL A 140 8.20 -1.33 20.23
C VAL A 140 7.34 -0.09 20.05
N ASN A 141 7.97 1.05 19.76
CA ASN A 141 7.26 2.29 19.46
C ASN A 141 6.77 2.28 18.02
N VAL A 142 5.47 2.52 17.81
CA VAL A 142 4.83 2.53 16.49
C VAL A 142 4.45 3.96 16.12
N ILE A 143 4.89 4.41 14.94
CA ILE A 143 4.58 5.74 14.39
C ILE A 143 3.70 5.57 13.15
N GLY A 144 2.50 6.16 13.19
CA GLY A 144 1.60 6.25 12.05
C GLY A 144 1.93 7.45 11.16
N MET A 145 1.91 7.25 9.84
CA MET A 145 2.08 8.32 8.86
C MET A 145 1.07 8.17 7.73
N ALA A 146 0.53 9.28 7.24
CA ALA A 146 -0.40 9.30 6.12
C ALA A 146 -0.20 10.53 5.23
N PHE A 147 -0.67 10.46 3.98
CA PHE A 147 -0.54 11.56 3.00
C PHE A 147 -1.51 12.73 3.26
N THR A 148 -2.58 12.52 4.02
CA THR A 148 -3.57 13.55 4.33
C THR A 148 -3.73 13.71 5.83
N GLY A 149 -3.97 14.95 6.31
CA GLY A 149 -4.19 15.24 7.72
C GLY A 149 -5.31 14.38 8.33
N LYS A 150 -6.44 14.26 7.63
CA LYS A 150 -7.56 13.43 8.08
C LYS A 150 -7.20 11.94 8.24
N ALA A 151 -6.33 11.42 7.37
CA ALA A 151 -5.87 10.04 7.49
C ALA A 151 -4.80 9.89 8.58
N ALA A 152 -4.00 10.93 8.83
CA ALA A 152 -3.04 10.96 9.93
C ALA A 152 -3.76 10.99 11.29
N GLU A 153 -4.77 11.85 11.46
CA GLU A 153 -5.61 11.88 12.65
C GLU A 153 -6.23 10.51 12.98
N ALA A 154 -6.65 9.77 11.95
CA ALA A 154 -7.17 8.41 12.12
C ALA A 154 -6.11 7.37 12.53
N MET A 155 -4.81 7.72 12.47
CA MET A 155 -3.68 6.85 12.86
C MET A 155 -3.00 7.30 14.16
N GLU A 156 -3.37 8.45 14.71
CA GLU A 156 -2.85 8.96 15.99
C GLU A 156 -3.51 8.32 17.23
N LEU A 157 -4.32 7.32 17.02
CA LEU A 157 -5.07 6.60 18.08
C LEU A 157 -4.17 5.82 19.03
#